data_098aa4e988cf9409d7a9b351a20c45f4
#
_entry.id   098aa4e988cf9409d7a9b351a20c45f4
#
_cell.length_a   1.000
_cell.length_b   1.000
_cell.length_c   1.000
_cell.angle_alpha   90.00
_cell.angle_beta   90.00
_cell.angle_gamma   90.00
#
_symmetry.space_group_name_H-M   'P 1'
#
loop_
_entity.id
_entity.type
_entity.pdbx_description
1 polymer ?
#
loop_
_entity_poly.entity_id
_entity_poly.type
_entity_poly.pdbx_seq_one_letter_code
_entity_poly.pdbx_strand_id
1 'polypeptide(L)'
;ESLEMKPDTDYELNLLEYTKALKWDKRTGCDYYWALMRSKQLIIFSFCSFNDYNSGIIKKFLFFLSFALHYTINALFFTESNLHQIYEDEGKYNFSYQSPKILLSALISIVILRIMLQTLILADKDILEVKYQQTKNEAIDLKRKKLKCMKIKFAIFFILNFILLVLFWYYLTCFNAVYENTQVYLIENSFVSFGFSLFYPIIINLAPTILRVSSLNSDNKNQICLYKTSQIIQLI
;
A
#
# COMPACT_ATOMS: atom_id res chain seq x y z
N GLU A 1 -30.11 24.84 -4.81
CA GLU A 1 -29.03 24.19 -5.60
C GLU A 1 -27.83 23.97 -4.69
N SER A 2 -27.63 22.73 -4.24
CA SER A 2 -26.41 22.36 -3.52
C SER A 2 -25.25 22.61 -4.48
N LEU A 3 -24.34 23.51 -4.14
CA LEU A 3 -23.09 23.73 -4.88
C LEU A 3 -22.37 22.37 -4.96
N GLU A 4 -22.52 21.66 -6.07
CA GLU A 4 -21.76 20.45 -6.35
C GLU A 4 -20.27 20.85 -6.44
N MET A 5 -19.54 20.66 -5.35
CA MET A 5 -18.13 20.97 -5.31
C MET A 5 -17.37 20.05 -6.28
N LYS A 6 -16.62 20.67 -7.19
CA LYS A 6 -15.80 19.94 -8.16
C LYS A 6 -14.70 19.17 -7.42
N PRO A 7 -14.47 17.88 -7.74
CA PRO A 7 -13.38 17.12 -7.17
C PRO A 7 -12.02 17.67 -7.64
N ASP A 8 -11.09 17.87 -6.70
CA ASP A 8 -9.78 18.48 -6.98
C ASP A 8 -8.63 17.48 -6.87
N THR A 9 -8.84 16.33 -6.23
CA THR A 9 -7.78 15.34 -6.01
C THR A 9 -8.06 14.03 -6.74
N ASP A 10 -6.99 13.28 -7.05
CA ASP A 10 -7.11 11.93 -7.61
C ASP A 10 -7.94 10.99 -6.72
N TYR A 11 -7.82 11.14 -5.41
CA TYR A 11 -8.58 10.35 -4.44
C TYR A 11 -10.09 10.63 -4.56
N GLU A 12 -10.51 11.89 -4.65
CA GLU A 12 -11.90 12.27 -4.87
C GLU A 12 -12.44 11.71 -6.19
N LEU A 13 -11.69 11.90 -7.28
CA LEU A 13 -12.07 11.39 -8.60
C LEU A 13 -12.23 9.86 -8.61
N ASN A 14 -11.40 9.13 -7.86
CA ASN A 14 -11.46 7.68 -7.77
C ASN A 14 -12.70 7.16 -7.04
N LEU A 15 -13.26 7.95 -6.11
CA LEU A 15 -14.43 7.59 -5.30
C LEU A 15 -15.76 8.02 -5.92
N LEU A 16 -15.77 8.74 -7.05
CA LEU A 16 -17.01 9.20 -7.67
C LEU A 16 -17.95 8.04 -8.04
N GLU A 17 -19.23 8.26 -7.89
CA GLU A 17 -20.25 7.41 -8.49
C GLU A 17 -20.22 7.50 -10.01
N TYR A 18 -20.69 6.47 -10.70
CA TYR A 18 -20.61 6.36 -12.16
C TYR A 18 -21.16 7.61 -12.90
N THR A 19 -22.32 8.10 -12.51
CA THR A 19 -22.95 9.28 -13.14
C THR A 19 -22.13 10.56 -12.95
N LYS A 20 -21.54 10.73 -11.77
CA LYS A 20 -20.65 11.86 -11.46
C LYS A 20 -19.29 11.70 -12.16
N ALA A 21 -18.78 10.46 -12.26
CA ALA A 21 -17.55 10.18 -12.97
C ALA A 21 -17.62 10.51 -14.45
N LEU A 22 -18.72 10.20 -15.13
CA LEU A 22 -18.96 10.60 -16.52
C LEU A 22 -18.89 12.13 -16.72
N LYS A 23 -19.36 12.89 -15.73
CA LYS A 23 -19.35 14.37 -15.78
C LYS A 23 -17.97 14.96 -15.47
N TRP A 24 -17.28 14.44 -14.43
CA TRP A 24 -16.12 15.09 -13.83
C TRP A 24 -14.79 14.39 -14.12
N ASP A 25 -14.78 13.06 -14.32
CA ASP A 25 -13.53 12.32 -14.56
C ASP A 25 -13.19 12.32 -16.06
N LYS A 26 -12.37 13.28 -16.45
CA LYS A 26 -11.88 13.45 -17.82
C LYS A 26 -10.46 12.91 -18.01
N ARG A 27 -9.96 12.15 -17.01
CA ARG A 27 -8.60 11.59 -17.07
C ARG A 27 -8.48 10.57 -18.20
N THR A 28 -7.33 10.59 -18.87
CA THR A 28 -6.94 9.52 -19.79
C THR A 28 -6.62 8.23 -19.02
N GLY A 29 -6.50 7.10 -19.72
CA GLY A 29 -6.06 5.85 -19.10
C GLY A 29 -4.70 5.97 -18.43
N CYS A 30 -3.78 6.70 -19.05
CA CYS A 30 -2.46 6.98 -18.46
C CYS A 30 -2.58 7.79 -17.17
N ASP A 31 -3.38 8.87 -17.16
CA ASP A 31 -3.54 9.71 -15.98
C ASP A 31 -4.14 8.92 -14.81
N TYR A 32 -5.16 8.10 -15.09
CA TYR A 32 -5.77 7.24 -14.08
C TYR A 32 -4.80 6.18 -13.56
N TYR A 33 -4.04 5.53 -14.44
CA TYR A 33 -3.02 4.57 -14.05
C TYR A 33 -1.96 5.21 -13.14
N TRP A 34 -1.46 6.40 -13.51
CA TRP A 34 -0.50 7.13 -12.69
C TRP A 34 -1.08 7.58 -11.34
N ALA A 35 -2.35 7.95 -11.30
CA ALA A 35 -3.06 8.25 -10.05
C ALA A 35 -3.08 7.03 -9.11
N LEU A 36 -3.35 5.83 -9.64
CA LEU A 36 -3.28 4.58 -8.87
C LEU A 36 -1.85 4.27 -8.44
N MET A 37 -0.87 4.45 -9.31
CA MET A 37 0.55 4.24 -8.99
C MET A 37 1.02 5.16 -7.86
N ARG A 38 0.65 6.44 -7.87
CA ARG A 38 0.97 7.39 -6.80
C ARG A 38 0.38 7.00 -5.44
N SER A 39 -0.76 6.33 -5.43
CA SER A 39 -1.44 5.93 -4.20
C SER A 39 -1.05 4.54 -3.67
N LYS A 40 -0.55 3.65 -4.53
CA LYS A 40 -0.35 2.23 -4.18
C LYS A 40 1.10 1.75 -4.30
N GLN A 41 1.87 2.28 -5.24
CA GLN A 41 3.27 1.88 -5.38
C GLN A 41 4.12 2.53 -4.28
N LEU A 42 4.71 1.71 -3.42
CA LEU A 42 5.32 2.15 -2.16
C LEU A 42 6.40 3.23 -2.32
N ILE A 43 7.27 3.11 -3.33
CA ILE A 43 8.33 4.12 -3.58
C ILE A 43 7.70 5.45 -4.00
N ILE A 44 6.79 5.41 -5.00
CA ILE A 44 6.13 6.61 -5.52
C ILE A 44 5.30 7.27 -4.41
N PHE A 45 4.53 6.47 -3.66
CA PHE A 45 3.75 6.93 -2.52
C PHE A 45 4.62 7.60 -1.45
N SER A 46 5.78 7.00 -1.12
CA SER A 46 6.64 7.48 -0.03
C SER A 46 7.48 8.69 -0.40
N PHE A 47 7.92 8.81 -1.65
CA PHE A 47 8.89 9.83 -2.06
C PHE A 47 8.40 10.80 -3.13
N CYS A 48 7.41 10.42 -3.95
CA CYS A 48 6.98 11.19 -5.13
C CYS A 48 5.51 11.62 -5.10
N SER A 49 4.77 11.42 -4.02
CA SER A 49 3.36 11.82 -3.97
C SER A 49 3.22 13.24 -3.42
N PHE A 50 2.74 14.15 -4.26
CA PHE A 50 2.67 15.59 -3.96
C PHE A 50 1.25 16.11 -3.75
N ASN A 51 0.21 15.40 -4.20
CA ASN A 51 -1.18 15.86 -4.19
C ASN A 51 -2.09 15.00 -3.30
N ASP A 52 -1.57 14.52 -2.18
CA ASP A 52 -2.35 13.80 -1.19
C ASP A 52 -2.27 14.48 0.18
N TYR A 53 -3.21 14.14 1.04
CA TYR A 53 -3.31 14.71 2.38
C TYR A 53 -2.48 13.97 3.44
N ASN A 54 -1.66 13.00 3.03
CA ASN A 54 -0.95 12.13 3.95
C ASN A 54 0.41 12.70 4.37
N SER A 55 0.83 12.42 5.60
CA SER A 55 2.10 12.89 6.14
C SER A 55 3.30 12.26 5.44
N GLY A 56 4.19 13.08 4.84
CA GLY A 56 5.41 12.61 4.18
C GLY A 56 6.39 11.89 5.12
N ILE A 57 6.41 12.24 6.41
CA ILE A 57 7.25 11.56 7.41
C ILE A 57 6.74 10.13 7.61
N ILE A 58 5.43 9.95 7.82
CA ILE A 58 4.82 8.65 8.05
C ILE A 58 4.98 7.74 6.83
N LYS A 59 4.86 8.27 5.61
CA LYS A 59 5.09 7.53 4.37
C LYS A 59 6.52 6.98 4.27
N LYS A 60 7.53 7.77 4.62
CA LYS A 60 8.93 7.34 4.64
C LYS A 60 9.17 6.28 5.70
N PHE A 61 8.61 6.44 6.90
CA PHE A 61 8.67 5.40 7.93
C PHE A 61 8.03 4.09 7.47
N LEU A 62 6.90 4.15 6.76
CA LEU A 62 6.24 2.97 6.19
C LEU A 62 7.15 2.24 5.19
N PHE A 63 7.90 2.98 4.37
CA PHE A 63 8.86 2.39 3.43
C PHE A 63 9.95 1.59 4.15
N PHE A 64 10.57 2.17 5.18
CA PHE A 64 11.61 1.48 5.96
C PHE A 64 11.04 0.30 6.76
N LEU A 65 9.84 0.46 7.34
CA LEU A 65 9.14 -0.64 8.01
C LEU A 65 8.85 -1.78 7.04
N SER A 66 8.47 -1.48 5.81
CA SER A 66 8.22 -2.47 4.76
C SER A 66 9.45 -3.34 4.51
N PHE A 67 10.62 -2.74 4.37
CA PHE A 67 11.86 -3.49 4.17
C PHE A 67 12.18 -4.36 5.38
N ALA A 68 12.10 -3.80 6.60
CA ALA A 68 12.34 -4.54 7.84
C ALA A 68 11.37 -5.72 8.00
N LEU A 69 10.10 -5.54 7.60
CA LEU A 69 9.08 -6.59 7.63
C LEU A 69 9.42 -7.72 6.64
N HIS A 70 9.79 -7.40 5.40
CA HIS A 70 10.20 -8.41 4.42
C HIS A 70 11.41 -9.20 4.92
N TYR A 71 12.41 -8.51 5.49
CA TYR A 71 13.60 -9.16 6.03
C TYR A 71 13.24 -10.13 7.16
N THR A 72 12.39 -9.72 8.10
CA THR A 72 11.98 -10.55 9.24
C THR A 72 11.10 -11.72 8.82
N ILE A 73 10.12 -11.49 7.92
CA ILE A 73 9.24 -12.58 7.46
C ILE A 73 10.02 -13.61 6.65
N ASN A 74 10.98 -13.20 5.82
CA ASN A 74 11.84 -14.16 5.13
C ASN A 74 12.65 -15.00 6.13
N ALA A 75 13.18 -14.40 7.20
CA ALA A 75 13.88 -15.14 8.25
C ALA A 75 12.97 -16.18 8.95
N LEU A 76 11.68 -15.87 9.15
CA LEU A 76 10.71 -16.81 9.73
C LEU A 76 10.45 -18.02 8.82
N PHE A 77 10.67 -17.93 7.52
CA PHE A 77 10.52 -19.03 6.58
C PHE A 77 11.78 -19.90 6.41
N PHE A 78 12.88 -19.58 7.09
CA PHE A 78 14.05 -20.44 7.13
C PHE A 78 13.80 -21.60 8.12
N THR A 79 13.33 -22.72 7.59
CA THR A 79 13.14 -23.98 8.34
C THR A 79 14.41 -24.82 8.31
N GLU A 80 14.53 -25.81 9.20
CA GLU A 80 15.65 -26.76 9.19
C GLU A 80 15.87 -27.42 7.83
N SER A 81 14.80 -27.78 7.12
CA SER A 81 14.89 -28.37 5.78
C SER A 81 15.52 -27.41 4.76
N ASN A 82 15.27 -26.10 4.89
CA ASN A 82 15.90 -25.09 4.02
C ASN A 82 17.37 -24.94 4.31
N LEU A 83 17.71 -24.91 5.60
CA LEU A 83 19.09 -24.82 6.05
C LEU A 83 19.88 -26.03 5.60
N HIS A 84 19.32 -27.24 5.77
CA HIS A 84 19.94 -28.48 5.30
C HIS A 84 20.21 -28.44 3.79
N GLN A 85 19.26 -27.99 2.99
CA GLN A 85 19.44 -27.88 1.55
C GLN A 85 20.47 -26.83 1.15
N ILE A 86 20.55 -25.69 1.86
CA ILE A 86 21.62 -24.69 1.62
C ILE A 86 23.00 -25.31 1.89
N TYR A 87 23.14 -26.15 2.90
CA TYR A 87 24.39 -26.85 3.19
C TYR A 87 24.68 -27.95 2.15
N GLU A 88 23.69 -28.71 1.70
CA GLU A 88 23.84 -29.74 0.64
C GLU A 88 24.25 -29.12 -0.70
N ASP A 89 23.70 -27.96 -1.05
CA ASP A 89 24.00 -27.22 -2.28
C ASP A 89 25.34 -26.46 -2.21
N GLU A 90 26.17 -26.71 -1.19
CA GLU A 90 27.47 -26.04 -0.95
C GLU A 90 27.38 -24.52 -0.99
N GLY A 91 26.29 -23.97 -0.54
CA GLY A 91 26.09 -22.55 -0.57
C GLY A 91 25.70 -21.97 -1.93
N LYS A 92 25.28 -22.75 -2.90
CA LYS A 92 24.75 -22.24 -4.18
C LYS A 92 23.30 -21.83 -4.03
N TYR A 93 23.00 -20.58 -4.38
CA TYR A 93 21.64 -20.06 -4.29
C TYR A 93 20.71 -20.72 -5.33
N ASN A 94 19.67 -21.40 -4.85
CA ASN A 94 18.66 -22.04 -5.68
C ASN A 94 17.35 -21.25 -5.63
N PHE A 95 17.16 -20.33 -6.59
CA PHE A 95 15.97 -19.49 -6.68
C PHE A 95 14.68 -20.29 -6.82
N SER A 96 14.66 -21.37 -7.60
CA SER A 96 13.47 -22.18 -7.84
C SER A 96 12.91 -22.78 -6.56
N TYR A 97 13.79 -23.21 -5.67
CA TYR A 97 13.40 -23.77 -4.38
C TYR A 97 12.92 -22.69 -3.39
N GLN A 98 13.54 -21.51 -3.43
CA GLN A 98 13.21 -20.41 -2.52
C GLN A 98 11.97 -19.61 -2.98
N SER A 99 11.65 -19.64 -4.29
CA SER A 99 10.63 -18.78 -4.90
C SER A 99 9.23 -18.86 -4.24
N PRO A 100 8.68 -20.02 -3.82
CA PRO A 100 7.37 -20.06 -3.16
C PRO A 100 7.37 -19.32 -1.81
N LYS A 101 8.47 -19.41 -1.07
CA LYS A 101 8.61 -18.76 0.24
C LYS A 101 8.79 -17.26 0.10
N ILE A 102 9.60 -16.84 -0.87
CA ILE A 102 9.80 -15.44 -1.22
C ILE A 102 8.46 -14.80 -1.61
N LEU A 103 7.68 -15.49 -2.46
CA LEU A 103 6.36 -15.00 -2.88
C LEU A 103 5.38 -14.92 -1.69
N LEU A 104 5.34 -15.94 -0.84
CA LEU A 104 4.48 -15.96 0.35
C LEU A 104 4.88 -14.85 1.32
N SER A 105 6.17 -14.64 1.57
CA SER A 105 6.71 -13.55 2.36
C SER A 105 6.29 -12.18 1.81
N ALA A 106 6.38 -11.99 0.49
CA ALA A 106 5.95 -10.76 -0.16
C ALA A 106 4.44 -10.51 0.03
N LEU A 107 3.60 -11.53 -0.17
CA LEU A 107 2.14 -11.40 -0.01
C LEU A 107 1.75 -11.07 1.44
N ILE A 108 2.33 -11.74 2.42
CA ILE A 108 2.07 -11.46 3.84
C ILE A 108 2.49 -10.03 4.19
N SER A 109 3.67 -9.62 3.75
CA SER A 109 4.17 -8.25 3.99
C SER A 109 3.24 -7.20 3.37
N ILE A 110 2.78 -7.40 2.13
CA ILE A 110 1.83 -6.51 1.45
C ILE A 110 0.54 -6.38 2.25
N VAL A 111 -0.02 -7.50 2.73
CA VAL A 111 -1.28 -7.49 3.50
C VAL A 111 -1.12 -6.71 4.81
N ILE A 112 -0.05 -6.97 5.57
CA ILE A 112 0.23 -6.28 6.85
C ILE A 112 0.38 -4.77 6.61
N LEU A 113 1.20 -4.38 5.64
CA LEU A 113 1.44 -2.97 5.32
C LEU A 113 0.15 -2.27 4.87
N ARG A 114 -0.68 -2.95 4.11
CA ARG A 114 -1.96 -2.42 3.66
C ARG A 114 -2.93 -2.18 4.81
N ILE A 115 -3.03 -3.12 5.76
CA ILE A 115 -3.85 -2.94 6.95
C ILE A 115 -3.34 -1.72 7.74
N MET A 116 -2.04 -1.59 7.96
CA MET A 116 -1.46 -0.44 8.65
C MET A 116 -1.73 0.88 7.90
N LEU A 117 -1.59 0.89 6.58
CA LEU A 117 -1.85 2.04 5.73
C LEU A 117 -3.31 2.50 5.87
N GLN A 118 -4.25 1.60 5.71
CA GLN A 118 -5.68 1.92 5.73
C GLN A 118 -6.17 2.35 7.12
N THR A 119 -5.65 1.75 8.19
CA THR A 119 -6.14 2.00 9.55
C THR A 119 -5.49 3.21 10.22
N LEU A 120 -4.18 3.42 10.00
CA LEU A 120 -3.39 4.38 10.78
C LEU A 120 -2.85 5.57 9.97
N ILE A 121 -2.66 5.42 8.66
CA ILE A 121 -1.91 6.39 7.88
C ILE A 121 -2.80 7.28 7.03
N LEU A 122 -3.78 6.69 6.32
CA LEU A 122 -4.60 7.45 5.38
C LEU A 122 -5.51 8.46 6.09
N ALA A 123 -5.33 9.72 5.71
CA ALA A 123 -6.08 10.86 6.22
C ALA A 123 -7.11 11.40 5.21
N ASP A 124 -7.05 10.96 3.94
CA ASP A 124 -7.84 11.50 2.85
C ASP A 124 -9.34 11.50 3.14
N LYS A 125 -9.87 10.37 3.65
CA LYS A 125 -11.29 10.24 4.02
C LYS A 125 -11.71 11.23 5.11
N ASP A 126 -10.90 11.38 6.16
CA ASP A 126 -11.19 12.27 7.28
C ASP A 126 -11.18 13.74 6.85
N ILE A 127 -10.30 14.09 5.91
CA ILE A 127 -10.22 15.45 5.36
C ILE A 127 -11.39 15.75 4.43
N LEU A 128 -11.79 14.78 3.58
CA LEU A 128 -12.94 14.95 2.70
C LEU A 128 -14.25 15.11 3.47
N GLU A 129 -14.45 14.39 4.56
CA GLU A 129 -15.63 14.57 5.41
C GLU A 129 -15.73 16.01 5.92
N VAL A 130 -14.61 16.66 6.24
CA VAL A 130 -14.59 18.07 6.64
C VAL A 130 -14.84 19.00 5.44
N LYS A 131 -14.27 18.71 4.28
CA LYS A 131 -14.39 19.50 3.04
C LYS A 131 -15.86 19.60 2.57
N TYR A 132 -16.62 18.52 2.70
CA TYR A 132 -18.00 18.44 2.21
C TYR A 132 -19.07 18.87 3.24
N GLN A 133 -18.70 19.48 4.38
CA GLN A 133 -19.68 20.03 5.30
C GLN A 133 -20.38 21.26 4.71
N GLN A 134 -21.68 21.37 4.94
CA GLN A 134 -22.50 22.44 4.36
C GLN A 134 -22.34 23.75 5.11
N THR A 135 -22.13 23.70 6.43
CA THR A 135 -22.00 24.89 7.27
C THR A 135 -20.58 25.06 7.80
N LYS A 136 -20.12 26.32 7.87
CA LYS A 136 -18.77 26.65 8.37
C LYS A 136 -18.55 26.20 9.82
N ASN A 137 -19.58 26.31 10.67
CA ASN A 137 -19.47 25.96 12.09
C ASN A 137 -19.32 24.44 12.26
N GLU A 138 -20.15 23.65 11.57
CA GLU A 138 -20.03 22.19 11.57
C GLU A 138 -18.65 21.73 11.02
N ALA A 139 -18.16 22.36 9.96
CA ALA A 139 -16.83 22.07 9.40
C ALA A 139 -15.72 22.34 10.43
N ILE A 140 -15.80 23.42 11.22
CA ILE A 140 -14.81 23.75 12.25
C ILE A 140 -14.83 22.72 13.39
N ASP A 141 -16.00 22.34 13.88
CA ASP A 141 -16.13 21.37 14.97
C ASP A 141 -15.70 19.97 14.53
N LEU A 142 -16.11 19.54 13.33
CA LEU A 142 -15.69 18.28 12.75
C LEU A 142 -14.17 18.25 12.52
N LYS A 143 -13.58 19.34 11.98
CA LYS A 143 -12.13 19.49 11.84
C LYS A 143 -11.39 19.29 13.14
N ARG A 144 -11.86 19.91 14.25
CA ARG A 144 -11.24 19.77 15.58
C ARG A 144 -11.28 18.32 16.06
N LYS A 145 -12.43 17.64 15.89
CA LYS A 145 -12.60 16.23 16.26
C LYS A 145 -11.70 15.32 15.43
N LYS A 146 -11.68 15.50 14.10
CA LYS A 146 -10.85 14.69 13.18
C LYS A 146 -9.36 14.92 13.42
N LEU A 147 -8.92 16.15 13.66
CA LEU A 147 -7.52 16.46 13.98
C LEU A 147 -7.06 15.75 15.28
N LYS A 148 -7.90 15.69 16.31
CA LYS A 148 -7.60 14.94 17.53
C LYS A 148 -7.46 13.44 17.25
N CYS A 149 -8.39 12.87 16.47
CA CYS A 149 -8.33 11.47 16.07
C CYS A 149 -7.07 11.15 15.26
N MET A 150 -6.69 11.99 14.29
CA MET A 150 -5.48 11.82 13.49
C MET A 150 -4.20 11.87 14.34
N LYS A 151 -4.11 12.78 15.31
CA LYS A 151 -2.97 12.82 16.24
C LYS A 151 -2.83 11.50 17.02
N ILE A 152 -3.93 10.92 17.47
CA ILE A 152 -3.94 9.64 18.17
C ILE A 152 -3.52 8.50 17.22
N LYS A 153 -4.07 8.45 16.01
CA LYS A 153 -3.66 7.45 14.98
C LYS A 153 -2.15 7.50 14.72
N PHE A 154 -1.60 8.69 14.57
CA PHE A 154 -0.16 8.88 14.33
C PHE A 154 0.69 8.49 15.53
N ALA A 155 0.26 8.81 16.74
CA ALA A 155 0.94 8.36 17.95
C ALA A 155 0.95 6.83 18.05
N ILE A 156 -0.19 6.18 17.80
CA ILE A 156 -0.29 4.71 17.77
C ILE A 156 0.62 4.13 16.68
N PHE A 157 0.65 4.74 15.49
CA PHE A 157 1.53 4.31 14.41
C PHE A 157 3.01 4.32 14.83
N PHE A 158 3.50 5.39 15.42
CA PHE A 158 4.90 5.48 15.85
C PHE A 158 5.23 4.53 17.00
N ILE A 159 4.34 4.38 17.98
CA ILE A 159 4.53 3.43 19.10
C ILE A 159 4.57 2.00 18.55
N LEU A 160 3.62 1.63 17.69
CA LEU A 160 3.57 0.30 17.09
C LEU A 160 4.81 0.01 16.25
N ASN A 161 5.25 0.97 15.42
CA ASN A 161 6.47 0.84 14.64
C ASN A 161 7.71 0.64 15.54
N PHE A 162 7.84 1.40 16.61
CA PHE A 162 8.94 1.26 17.53
C PHE A 162 8.98 -0.14 18.14
N ILE A 163 7.84 -0.63 18.63
CA ILE A 163 7.73 -1.97 19.22
C ILE A 163 8.10 -3.04 18.18
N LEU A 164 7.54 -2.95 16.96
CA LEU A 164 7.82 -3.90 15.89
C LEU A 164 9.30 -3.92 15.49
N LEU A 165 9.92 -2.75 15.33
CA LEU A 165 11.34 -2.67 14.96
C LEU A 165 12.25 -3.25 16.04
N VAL A 166 11.95 -3.03 17.33
CA VAL A 166 12.71 -3.65 18.44
C VAL A 166 12.56 -5.17 18.42
N LEU A 167 11.33 -5.68 18.20
CA LEU A 167 11.08 -7.12 18.11
C LEU A 167 11.79 -7.74 16.89
N PHE A 168 11.74 -7.07 15.73
CA PHE A 168 12.42 -7.52 14.52
C PHE A 168 13.93 -7.54 14.71
N TRP A 169 14.50 -6.49 15.28
CA TRP A 169 15.91 -6.43 15.57
C TRP A 169 16.34 -7.56 16.51
N TYR A 170 15.62 -7.75 17.62
CA TYR A 170 15.90 -8.85 18.55
C TYR A 170 15.85 -10.20 17.86
N TYR A 171 14.78 -10.49 17.12
CA TYR A 171 14.61 -11.76 16.41
C TYR A 171 15.74 -11.98 15.38
N LEU A 172 16.03 -10.99 14.55
CA LEU A 172 17.07 -11.10 13.53
C LEU A 172 18.48 -11.25 14.12
N THR A 173 18.74 -10.62 15.24
CA THR A 173 20.04 -10.79 15.96
C THR A 173 20.17 -12.22 16.45
N CYS A 174 19.14 -12.77 17.08
CA CYS A 174 19.14 -14.17 17.53
C CYS A 174 19.26 -15.14 16.35
N PHE A 175 18.51 -14.92 15.28
CA PHE A 175 18.56 -15.73 14.06
C PHE A 175 19.97 -15.75 13.45
N ASN A 176 20.57 -14.60 13.25
CA ASN A 176 21.91 -14.49 12.67
C ASN A 176 23.02 -15.05 13.56
N ALA A 177 22.83 -15.05 14.88
CA ALA A 177 23.77 -15.67 15.81
C ALA A 177 23.69 -17.21 15.81
N VAL A 178 22.51 -17.77 15.59
CA VAL A 178 22.31 -19.23 15.56
C VAL A 178 22.66 -19.82 14.19
N TYR A 179 22.31 -19.11 13.10
CA TYR A 179 22.46 -19.61 11.74
C TYR A 179 23.53 -18.80 10.99
N GLU A 180 24.79 -19.02 11.37
CA GLU A 180 25.94 -18.48 10.65
C GLU A 180 25.92 -18.96 9.18
N ASN A 181 26.48 -18.18 8.28
CA ASN A 181 26.56 -18.48 6.83
C ASN A 181 25.24 -18.47 6.03
N THR A 182 24.08 -18.24 6.65
CA THR A 182 22.79 -18.11 5.93
C THR A 182 22.42 -16.65 5.65
N GLN A 183 23.17 -15.70 6.14
CA GLN A 183 22.88 -14.28 6.08
C GLN A 183 22.77 -13.75 4.65
N VAL A 184 23.65 -14.20 3.76
CA VAL A 184 23.63 -13.79 2.34
C VAL A 184 22.31 -14.23 1.66
N TYR A 185 21.90 -15.48 1.90
CA TYR A 185 20.62 -16.00 1.38
C TYR A 185 19.42 -15.23 1.92
N LEU A 186 19.45 -14.91 3.21
CA LEU A 186 18.37 -14.15 3.82
C LEU A 186 18.26 -12.75 3.20
N ILE A 187 19.41 -12.10 2.97
CA ILE A 187 19.47 -10.79 2.30
C ILE A 187 18.93 -10.89 0.87
N GLU A 188 19.40 -11.86 0.09
CA GLU A 188 18.93 -12.07 -1.29
C GLU A 188 17.42 -12.33 -1.36
N ASN A 189 16.91 -13.25 -0.56
CA ASN A 189 15.47 -13.53 -0.46
C ASN A 189 14.68 -12.28 -0.09
N SER A 190 15.19 -11.48 0.84
CA SER A 190 14.52 -10.28 1.31
C SER A 190 14.47 -9.19 0.25
N PHE A 191 15.54 -8.97 -0.49
CA PHE A 191 15.56 -8.04 -1.61
C PHE A 191 14.63 -8.48 -2.75
N VAL A 192 14.62 -9.77 -3.08
CA VAL A 192 13.74 -10.31 -4.11
C VAL A 192 12.27 -10.20 -3.68
N SER A 193 11.95 -10.58 -2.44
CA SER A 193 10.60 -10.45 -1.86
C SER A 193 10.13 -8.98 -1.84
N PHE A 194 11.00 -8.07 -1.40
CA PHE A 194 10.72 -6.64 -1.41
C PHE A 194 10.52 -6.12 -2.84
N GLY A 195 11.37 -6.53 -3.79
CA GLY A 195 11.22 -6.23 -5.22
C GLY A 195 9.86 -6.67 -5.77
N PHE A 196 9.43 -7.90 -5.49
CA PHE A 196 8.11 -8.38 -5.89
C PHE A 196 6.99 -7.50 -5.32
N SER A 197 7.08 -7.08 -4.06
CA SER A 197 6.08 -6.19 -3.46
C SER A 197 6.03 -4.81 -4.13
N LEU A 198 7.14 -4.32 -4.67
CA LEU A 198 7.21 -3.07 -5.43
C LEU A 198 6.65 -3.19 -6.85
N PHE A 199 6.83 -4.36 -7.48
CA PHE A 199 6.31 -4.61 -8.84
C PHE A 199 4.83 -4.99 -8.86
N TYR A 200 4.32 -5.59 -7.79
CA TYR A 200 2.93 -6.00 -7.68
C TYR A 200 1.91 -4.89 -8.05
N PRO A 201 2.00 -3.65 -7.52
CA PRO A 201 1.06 -2.59 -7.88
C PRO A 201 1.12 -2.18 -9.36
N ILE A 202 2.28 -2.33 -10.02
CA ILE A 202 2.44 -2.00 -11.44
C ILE A 202 1.54 -2.89 -12.29
N ILE A 203 1.53 -4.18 -11.99
CA ILE A 203 0.74 -5.17 -12.76
C ILE A 203 -0.74 -5.08 -12.39
N ILE A 204 -1.06 -5.06 -11.09
CA ILE A 204 -2.46 -5.15 -10.64
C ILE A 204 -3.27 -3.91 -11.03
N ASN A 205 -2.65 -2.73 -11.10
CA ASN A 205 -3.34 -1.49 -11.45
C ASN A 205 -3.69 -1.36 -12.93
N LEU A 206 -3.18 -2.23 -13.81
CA LEU A 206 -3.59 -2.28 -15.20
C LEU A 206 -5.06 -2.72 -15.33
N ALA A 207 -5.49 -3.72 -14.55
CA ALA A 207 -6.85 -4.24 -14.61
C ALA A 207 -7.94 -3.16 -14.30
N PRO A 208 -7.91 -2.45 -13.16
CA PRO A 208 -8.89 -1.41 -12.88
C PRO A 208 -8.78 -0.24 -13.85
N THR A 209 -7.60 0.04 -14.40
CA THR A 209 -7.42 1.09 -15.41
C THR A 209 -8.17 0.76 -16.70
N ILE A 210 -7.97 -0.43 -17.24
CA ILE A 210 -8.66 -0.88 -18.47
C ILE A 210 -10.15 -0.89 -18.25
N LEU A 211 -10.64 -1.46 -17.14
CA LEU A 211 -12.07 -1.54 -16.84
C LEU A 211 -12.71 -0.16 -16.70
N ARG A 212 -12.05 0.78 -16.02
CA ARG A 212 -12.57 2.13 -15.83
C ARG A 212 -12.65 2.91 -17.13
N VAL A 213 -11.57 2.90 -17.92
CA VAL A 213 -11.54 3.61 -19.21
C VAL A 213 -12.56 3.03 -20.16
N SER A 214 -12.67 1.71 -20.25
CA SER A 214 -13.69 1.05 -21.08
C SER A 214 -15.10 1.41 -20.63
N SER A 215 -15.35 1.53 -19.33
CA SER A 215 -16.67 1.87 -18.79
C SER A 215 -17.05 3.33 -19.00
N LEU A 216 -16.12 4.27 -19.07
CA LEU A 216 -16.39 5.68 -19.26
C LEU A 216 -16.46 6.10 -20.75
N ASN A 217 -15.88 5.30 -21.66
CA ASN A 217 -15.79 5.63 -23.09
C ASN A 217 -16.88 5.01 -23.97
N SER A 218 -17.76 4.17 -23.44
CA SER A 218 -18.73 3.44 -24.23
C SER A 218 -20.18 3.65 -23.72
N ASP A 219 -21.20 3.66 -24.59
CA ASP A 219 -22.61 4.00 -24.27
C ASP A 219 -23.52 2.78 -23.92
N ASN A 220 -22.97 1.65 -23.49
CA ASN A 220 -23.70 0.41 -23.26
C ASN A 220 -24.13 0.18 -21.79
N LYS A 221 -25.27 -0.50 -21.55
CA LYS A 221 -25.87 -0.77 -20.23
C LYS A 221 -25.00 -1.56 -19.24
N ASN A 222 -24.01 -2.32 -19.72
CA ASN A 222 -23.12 -3.14 -18.86
C ASN A 222 -22.00 -2.35 -18.18
N GLN A 223 -21.91 -1.06 -18.43
CA GLN A 223 -20.78 -0.23 -17.99
C GLN A 223 -20.77 0.09 -16.52
N ILE A 224 -21.94 0.22 -15.90
CA ILE A 224 -22.05 0.43 -14.45
C ILE A 224 -21.44 -0.76 -13.71
N CYS A 225 -21.62 -1.98 -14.23
CA CYS A 225 -21.02 -3.18 -13.64
C CYS A 225 -19.49 -3.14 -13.78
N LEU A 226 -18.95 -2.84 -14.96
CA LEU A 226 -17.51 -2.71 -15.21
C LEU A 226 -16.89 -1.61 -14.34
N TYR A 227 -17.58 -0.48 -14.24
CA TYR A 227 -17.14 0.62 -13.38
C TYR A 227 -17.06 0.21 -11.90
N LYS A 228 -18.12 -0.42 -11.37
CA LYS A 228 -18.13 -0.93 -9.99
C LYS A 228 -17.05 -1.99 -9.76
N THR A 229 -16.85 -2.89 -10.73
CA THR A 229 -15.78 -3.89 -10.68
C THR A 229 -14.40 -3.22 -10.63
N SER A 230 -14.18 -2.16 -11.44
CA SER A 230 -12.94 -1.40 -11.38
C SER A 230 -12.71 -0.75 -10.00
N GLN A 231 -13.78 -0.23 -9.38
CA GLN A 231 -13.69 0.34 -8.01
C GLN A 231 -13.38 -0.73 -6.96
N ILE A 232 -13.95 -1.93 -7.07
CA ILE A 232 -13.66 -3.04 -6.14
C ILE A 232 -12.21 -3.49 -6.29
N ILE A 233 -11.74 -3.70 -7.53
CA ILE A 233 -10.34 -4.09 -7.78
C ILE A 233 -9.37 -2.98 -7.34
N GLN A 234 -9.76 -1.72 -7.51
CA GLN A 234 -8.97 -0.59 -6.98
C GLN A 234 -8.83 -0.64 -5.45
N LEU A 235 -9.75 -1.23 -4.72
CA LEU A 235 -9.64 -1.39 -3.27
C LEU A 235 -8.70 -2.55 -2.87
N ILE A 236 -8.43 -3.47 -3.76
CA ILE A 236 -7.44 -4.55 -3.62
C ILE A 236 -6.03 -4.05 -3.93
#